data_ede45f326f660acbd1ed7a5cfb1faeda
#
_entry.id   ede45f326f660acbd1ed7a5cfb1faeda
#
_cell.length_a   1.000
_cell.length_b   1.000
_cell.length_c   1.000
_cell.angle_alpha   90.00
_cell.angle_beta   90.00
_cell.angle_gamma   90.00
#
_symmetry.space_group_name_H-M   'P 1'
#
loop_
_entity.id
_entity.type
_entity.pdbx_description
1 polymer ?
#
loop_
_entity_poly.entity_id
_entity_poly.type
_entity_poly.pdbx_seq_one_letter_code
_entity_poly.pdbx_strand_id
1 'polypeptide(L)'
;MTTSNTPIYASQARPWLKFYDQKYIDQTMPACTAFELVCRQNKNRLGETALEYYGRKFTYADFIVNVKKTAAALRAAGLKKGDIATVVSVMTPEIIFAFYAADMIG
;
A
#
# COMPACT_ATOMS: atom_id res chain seq x y z
N MET A 1 48.40 2.82 -11.58
CA MET A 1 46.93 3.16 -11.53
C MET A 1 46.20 1.97 -10.95
N THR A 2 45.90 2.07 -9.67
CA THR A 2 45.04 1.07 -9.02
C THR A 2 43.58 1.43 -9.33
N THR A 3 42.98 0.73 -10.29
CA THR A 3 41.53 0.75 -10.46
C THR A 3 40.93 0.10 -9.22
N SER A 4 40.38 0.92 -8.36
CA SER A 4 39.60 0.46 -7.21
C SER A 4 38.43 -0.37 -7.73
N ASN A 5 38.59 -1.68 -7.73
CA ASN A 5 37.55 -2.64 -8.15
C ASN A 5 36.59 -2.87 -6.97
N THR A 6 36.03 -1.77 -6.45
CA THR A 6 34.99 -1.86 -5.44
C THR A 6 33.73 -2.43 -6.11
N PRO A 7 33.19 -3.57 -5.66
CA PRO A 7 32.03 -4.14 -6.28
C PRO A 7 30.85 -3.16 -6.16
N ILE A 8 30.27 -2.78 -7.30
CA ILE A 8 29.09 -1.92 -7.36
C ILE A 8 27.88 -2.81 -7.09
N TYR A 9 27.26 -2.64 -5.92
CA TYR A 9 26.05 -3.38 -5.59
C TYR A 9 24.88 -2.96 -6.50
N ALA A 10 24.00 -3.89 -6.82
CA ALA A 10 22.82 -3.62 -7.65
C ALA A 10 21.95 -2.48 -7.09
N SER A 11 21.86 -2.33 -5.75
CA SER A 11 21.19 -1.21 -5.09
C SER A 11 21.78 0.17 -5.43
N GLN A 12 23.07 0.22 -5.75
CA GLN A 12 23.78 1.44 -6.15
C GLN A 12 23.71 1.65 -7.67
N ALA A 13 24.04 0.60 -8.44
CA ALA A 13 24.06 0.65 -9.91
C ALA A 13 22.66 0.73 -10.52
N ARG A 14 21.62 0.27 -9.81
CA ARG A 14 20.21 0.28 -10.23
C ARG A 14 20.00 -0.16 -11.68
N PRO A 15 20.49 -1.35 -12.10
CA PRO A 15 20.48 -1.78 -13.49
C PRO A 15 19.08 -1.94 -14.08
N TRP A 16 18.05 -2.02 -13.25
CA TRP A 16 16.66 -2.11 -13.66
C TRP A 16 16.10 -0.80 -14.21
N LEU A 17 16.70 0.38 -13.88
CA LEU A 17 16.20 1.68 -14.34
C LEU A 17 16.19 1.83 -15.85
N LYS A 18 17.04 1.10 -16.57
CA LYS A 18 17.06 1.11 -18.04
C LYS A 18 15.77 0.57 -18.69
N PHE A 19 14.93 -0.13 -17.91
CA PHE A 19 13.65 -0.68 -18.39
C PHE A 19 12.45 0.20 -18.05
N TYR A 20 12.66 1.33 -17.36
CA TYR A 20 11.62 2.28 -16.98
C TYR A 20 11.68 3.54 -17.83
N ASP A 21 10.51 4.07 -18.20
CA ASP A 21 10.44 5.40 -18.80
C ASP A 21 10.93 6.45 -17.79
N GLN A 22 11.63 7.48 -18.27
CA GLN A 22 12.19 8.54 -17.45
C GLN A 22 11.14 9.21 -16.55
N LYS A 23 9.92 9.39 -17.05
CA LYS A 23 8.80 9.97 -16.29
C LYS A 23 8.49 9.25 -14.97
N TYR A 24 8.73 7.93 -14.90
CA TYR A 24 8.53 7.15 -13.67
C TYR A 24 9.74 7.19 -12.75
N ILE A 25 10.94 7.32 -13.32
CA ILE A 25 12.19 7.46 -12.55
C ILE A 25 12.20 8.79 -11.78
N ASP A 26 11.73 9.86 -12.43
CA ASP A 26 11.71 11.21 -11.89
C ASP A 26 10.46 11.49 -11.03
N GLN A 27 9.52 10.55 -10.98
CA GLN A 27 8.27 10.72 -10.24
C GLN A 27 8.54 10.76 -8.73
N THR A 28 8.17 11.87 -8.11
CA THR A 28 8.18 11.98 -6.65
C THR A 28 7.00 11.22 -6.06
N MET A 29 7.27 10.34 -5.10
CA MET A 29 6.21 9.67 -4.35
C MET A 29 5.46 10.68 -3.47
N PRO A 30 4.12 10.70 -3.48
CA PRO A 30 3.37 11.60 -2.63
C PRO A 30 3.59 11.27 -1.14
N ALA A 31 3.69 12.33 -0.32
CA ALA A 31 3.84 12.19 1.14
C ALA A 31 2.48 11.88 1.77
N CYS A 32 2.01 10.65 1.59
CA CYS A 32 0.75 10.16 2.15
C CYS A 32 0.82 8.65 2.34
N THR A 33 -0.09 8.10 3.14
CA THR A 33 -0.24 6.64 3.27
C THR A 33 -0.79 6.02 1.98
N ALA A 34 -0.60 4.71 1.80
CA ALA A 34 -1.17 4.00 0.65
C ALA A 34 -2.70 4.09 0.65
N PHE A 35 -3.34 4.03 1.83
CA PHE A 35 -4.78 4.20 1.96
C PHE A 35 -5.25 5.58 1.50
N GLU A 36 -4.56 6.64 1.92
CA GLU A 36 -4.88 8.01 1.46
C GLU A 36 -4.74 8.16 -0.05
N LEU A 37 -3.70 7.55 -0.63
CA LEU A 37 -3.49 7.56 -2.08
C LEU A 37 -4.65 6.89 -2.81
N VAL A 38 -5.07 5.71 -2.37
CA VAL A 38 -6.24 4.99 -2.92
C VAL A 38 -7.50 5.85 -2.84
N CYS A 39 -7.76 6.48 -1.69
CA CYS A 39 -8.92 7.35 -1.52
C CYS A 39 -8.90 8.56 -2.48
N ARG A 40 -7.76 9.22 -2.62
CA ARG A 40 -7.58 10.38 -3.52
C ARG A 40 -7.81 10.01 -4.98
N GLN A 41 -7.21 8.89 -5.42
CA GLN A 41 -7.28 8.45 -6.82
C GLN A 41 -8.68 7.97 -7.23
N ASN A 42 -9.49 7.52 -6.27
CA ASN A 42 -10.80 6.92 -6.54
C ASN A 42 -11.98 7.75 -6.01
N LYS A 43 -11.76 9.00 -5.62
CA LYS A 43 -12.82 9.88 -5.07
C LYS A 43 -14.05 10.04 -5.96
N ASN A 44 -13.88 9.94 -7.28
CA ASN A 44 -14.95 10.06 -8.29
C ASN A 44 -15.49 8.70 -8.75
N ARG A 45 -15.03 7.59 -8.15
CA ARG A 45 -15.33 6.21 -8.55
C ARG A 45 -15.89 5.38 -7.40
N LEU A 46 -16.49 6.02 -6.40
CA LEU A 46 -16.91 5.38 -5.16
C LEU A 46 -17.93 4.24 -5.36
N GLY A 47 -18.76 4.32 -6.42
CA GLY A 47 -19.72 3.27 -6.77
C GLY A 47 -19.13 2.12 -7.60
N GLU A 48 -17.88 2.22 -8.09
CA GLU A 48 -17.26 1.16 -8.86
C GLU A 48 -16.71 0.05 -7.96
N THR A 49 -16.60 -1.15 -8.50
CA THR A 49 -16.07 -2.31 -7.78
C THR A 49 -14.56 -2.13 -7.52
N ALA A 50 -14.19 -2.11 -6.24
CA ALA A 50 -12.80 -2.08 -5.80
C ALA A 50 -12.21 -3.48 -5.61
N LEU A 51 -13.00 -4.41 -5.06
CA LEU A 51 -12.59 -5.80 -4.78
C LEU A 51 -13.70 -6.76 -5.21
N GLU A 52 -13.29 -7.89 -5.75
CA GLU A 52 -14.19 -9.03 -5.99
C GLU A 52 -13.55 -10.31 -5.46
N TYR A 53 -14.33 -11.08 -4.69
CA TYR A 53 -13.87 -12.32 -4.09
C TYR A 53 -15.01 -13.36 -4.10
N TYR A 54 -14.87 -14.40 -4.91
CA TYR A 54 -15.85 -15.46 -5.05
C TYR A 54 -17.29 -14.95 -5.23
N GLY A 55 -17.48 -13.97 -6.13
CA GLY A 55 -18.78 -13.35 -6.42
C GLY A 55 -19.23 -12.27 -5.42
N ARG A 56 -18.55 -12.08 -4.31
CA ARG A 56 -18.76 -10.93 -3.40
C ARG A 56 -18.06 -9.71 -3.96
N LYS A 57 -18.80 -8.64 -4.20
CA LYS A 57 -18.25 -7.37 -4.70
C LYS A 57 -18.28 -6.32 -3.60
N PHE A 58 -17.20 -5.57 -3.51
CA PHE A 58 -17.07 -4.41 -2.63
C PHE A 58 -16.78 -3.19 -3.51
N THR A 59 -17.59 -2.16 -3.39
CA THR A 59 -17.33 -0.87 -4.04
C THR A 59 -16.17 -0.15 -3.35
N TYR A 60 -15.63 0.91 -3.96
CA TYR A 60 -14.67 1.78 -3.28
C TYR A 60 -15.25 2.40 -2.01
N ALA A 61 -16.55 2.75 -2.00
CA ALA A 61 -17.22 3.22 -0.79
C ALA A 61 -17.24 2.15 0.30
N ASP A 62 -17.59 0.91 -0.03
CA ASP A 62 -17.58 -0.21 0.91
C ASP A 62 -16.16 -0.47 1.44
N PHE A 63 -15.18 -0.47 0.54
CA PHE A 63 -13.76 -0.65 0.90
C PHE A 63 -13.32 0.38 1.94
N ILE A 64 -13.56 1.68 1.69
CA ILE A 64 -13.18 2.77 2.58
C ILE A 64 -13.85 2.62 3.96
N VAL A 65 -15.15 2.28 3.98
CA VAL A 65 -15.89 2.08 5.23
C VAL A 65 -15.32 0.90 6.02
N ASN A 66 -15.05 -0.24 5.34
CA ASN A 66 -14.51 -1.42 6.00
C ASN A 66 -13.09 -1.20 6.53
N VAL A 67 -12.23 -0.50 5.78
CA VAL A 67 -10.88 -0.13 6.25
C VAL A 67 -10.97 0.75 7.52
N LYS A 68 -11.83 1.76 7.53
CA LYS A 68 -12.01 2.64 8.70
C LYS A 68 -12.55 1.89 9.92
N LYS A 69 -13.51 1.00 9.73
CA LYS A 69 -14.02 0.13 10.80
C LYS A 69 -12.94 -0.78 11.37
N THR A 70 -12.16 -1.40 10.49
CA THR A 70 -11.04 -2.26 10.90
C THR A 70 -9.97 -1.45 11.64
N ALA A 71 -9.63 -0.25 11.19
CA ALA A 71 -8.69 0.63 11.89
C ALA A 71 -9.18 1.01 13.28
N ALA A 72 -10.48 1.30 13.45
CA ALA A 72 -11.07 1.57 14.76
C ALA A 72 -10.97 0.34 15.69
N ALA A 73 -11.24 -0.86 15.17
CA ALA A 73 -11.11 -2.10 15.93
C ALA A 73 -9.65 -2.40 16.33
N LEU A 74 -8.69 -2.20 15.43
CA LEU A 74 -7.26 -2.38 15.74
C LEU A 74 -6.77 -1.38 16.79
N ARG A 75 -7.21 -0.12 16.73
CA ARG A 75 -6.90 0.88 17.77
C ARG A 75 -7.50 0.49 19.12
N ALA A 76 -8.74 0.02 19.13
CA ALA A 76 -9.38 -0.47 20.36
C ALA A 76 -8.64 -1.68 20.95
N ALA A 77 -8.04 -2.53 20.10
CA ALA A 77 -7.18 -3.64 20.51
C ALA A 77 -5.77 -3.19 20.98
N GLY A 78 -5.44 -1.91 20.84
CA GLY A 78 -4.20 -1.33 21.35
C GLY A 78 -3.15 -1.00 20.29
N LEU A 79 -3.42 -1.23 18.99
CA LEU A 79 -2.47 -0.89 17.92
C LEU A 79 -2.29 0.62 17.80
N LYS A 80 -1.04 1.08 17.78
CA LYS A 80 -0.65 2.50 17.74
C LYS A 80 0.26 2.76 16.55
N LYS A 81 0.40 4.02 16.20
CA LYS A 81 1.36 4.47 15.20
C LYS A 81 2.78 3.99 15.54
N GLY A 82 3.44 3.41 14.56
CA GLY A 82 4.81 2.89 14.69
C GLY A 82 4.88 1.45 15.20
N ASP A 83 3.77 0.84 15.60
CA ASP A 83 3.74 -0.57 15.97
C ASP A 83 3.89 -1.47 14.74
N ILE A 84 4.36 -2.69 14.96
CA ILE A 84 4.48 -3.71 13.91
C ILE A 84 3.30 -4.67 14.04
N ALA A 85 2.45 -4.71 13.01
CA ALA A 85 1.36 -5.67 12.91
C ALA A 85 1.75 -6.82 11.98
N THR A 86 1.86 -8.04 12.51
CA THR A 86 2.10 -9.24 11.70
C THR A 86 0.77 -9.80 11.22
N VAL A 87 0.65 -10.01 9.91
CA VAL A 87 -0.55 -10.56 9.28
C VAL A 87 -0.22 -11.92 8.68
N VAL A 88 -0.90 -12.96 9.15
CA VAL A 88 -0.77 -14.33 8.64
C VAL A 88 -2.18 -14.85 8.32
N SER A 89 -2.50 -14.95 7.04
CA SER A 89 -3.83 -15.40 6.59
C SER A 89 -3.80 -15.78 5.11
N VAL A 90 -4.86 -16.45 4.66
CA VAL A 90 -5.17 -16.60 3.24
C VAL A 90 -5.66 -15.25 2.70
N MET A 91 -5.48 -15.01 1.39
CA MET A 91 -5.91 -13.77 0.77
C MET A 91 -7.44 -13.68 0.73
N THR A 92 -8.01 -12.84 1.57
CA THR A 92 -9.44 -12.51 1.63
C THR A 92 -9.63 -10.99 1.63
N PRO A 93 -10.83 -10.46 1.36
CA PRO A 93 -11.08 -9.03 1.48
C PRO A 93 -10.75 -8.46 2.86
N GLU A 94 -11.03 -9.22 3.92
CA GLU A 94 -10.78 -8.83 5.31
C GLU A 94 -9.29 -8.58 5.58
N ILE A 95 -8.40 -9.36 4.98
CA ILE A 95 -6.95 -9.18 5.09
C ILE A 95 -6.52 -7.88 4.40
N ILE A 96 -7.12 -7.55 3.26
CA ILE A 96 -6.86 -6.31 2.54
C ILE A 96 -7.31 -5.12 3.38
N PHE A 97 -8.49 -5.21 4.03
CA PHE A 97 -8.96 -4.18 4.96
C PHE A 97 -7.99 -4.01 6.14
N ALA A 98 -7.49 -5.11 6.72
CA ALA A 98 -6.54 -5.07 7.82
C ALA A 98 -5.20 -4.42 7.41
N PHE A 99 -4.68 -4.74 6.23
CA PHE A 99 -3.46 -4.15 5.68
C PHE A 99 -3.59 -2.61 5.56
N TYR A 100 -4.63 -2.14 4.89
CA TYR A 100 -4.85 -0.71 4.72
C TYR A 100 -5.26 -0.01 6.02
N ALA A 101 -5.90 -0.73 6.95
CA ALA A 101 -6.21 -0.21 8.28
C ALA A 101 -4.94 0.03 9.11
N ALA A 102 -3.99 -0.90 9.09
CA ALA A 102 -2.69 -0.73 9.73
C ALA A 102 -1.90 0.43 9.11
N ASP A 103 -1.87 0.53 7.77
CA ASP A 103 -1.27 1.65 7.04
C ASP A 103 -1.92 2.99 7.41
N MET A 104 -3.23 3.04 7.57
CA MET A 104 -3.97 4.24 8.00
C MET A 104 -3.60 4.67 9.42
N ILE A 105 -3.25 3.73 10.29
CA ILE A 105 -2.83 4.02 11.67
C ILE A 105 -1.41 4.58 11.71
N GLY A 106 -0.57 4.21 10.73
CA GLY A 106 0.85 4.63 10.61
C GLY A 106 1.78 3.63 11.21
#